data_ea949aaf03d75c56e172601ca85a55a6
#
_entry.id   ea949aaf03d75c56e172601ca85a55a6
#
_cell.length_a   1.000
_cell.length_b   1.000
_cell.length_c   1.000
_cell.angle_alpha   90.00
_cell.angle_beta   90.00
_cell.angle_gamma   90.00
#
_symmetry.space_group_name_H-M   'P 1'
#
loop_
_entity.id
_entity.type
_entity.pdbx_description
1 polymer ?
#
loop_
_entity_poly.entity_id
_entity_poly.type
_entity_poly.pdbx_seq_one_letter_code
_entity_poly.pdbx_strand_id
1 'polypeptide(L)'
;TTIINEGTEDIVKKHCEKLRKQTNLVDEPFQKEQLQDRIAKLSGGVAVIKVGAVTETEMKDKKLRLEDAINATRSAVEEGIVPGGGTTFVHLAESLKHWAKLNLKEDELVGALIMVKAITAPLRRIVTNGGKNSAIVLERVQQESFSIGYDAYTEDFGDMYDLGIIDPAKVSRSALQNATSIAG
;
A
#
# COMPACT_ATOMS: atom_id res chain seq x y z
N THR A 1 25.06 2.90 -17.25
CA THR A 1 25.45 4.19 -17.84
C THR A 1 24.21 4.84 -18.39
N THR A 2 23.82 6.00 -17.87
CA THR A 2 22.67 6.76 -18.38
C THR A 2 23.21 7.80 -19.38
N ILE A 3 22.74 7.72 -20.63
CA ILE A 3 23.08 8.68 -21.67
C ILE A 3 21.91 9.64 -21.79
N ILE A 4 22.14 10.92 -21.49
CA ILE A 4 21.16 11.99 -21.64
C ILE A 4 21.49 12.69 -22.96
N ASN A 5 20.59 12.67 -23.92
CA ASN A 5 20.70 13.37 -25.18
C ASN A 5 19.42 14.16 -25.43
N GLU A 6 19.53 15.38 -25.93
CA GLU A 6 18.43 16.19 -26.46
C GLU A 6 18.00 15.59 -27.83
N GLY A 7 17.38 14.40 -27.79
CA GLY A 7 16.86 13.75 -28.99
C GLY A 7 15.63 14.47 -29.53
N THR A 8 15.40 14.36 -30.83
CA THR A 8 14.19 14.88 -31.49
C THR A 8 12.95 14.21 -30.87
N GLU A 9 12.03 14.98 -30.33
CA GLU A 9 10.78 14.50 -29.66
C GLU A 9 10.02 13.47 -30.50
N ASP A 10 10.02 13.60 -31.83
CA ASP A 10 9.31 12.69 -32.73
C ASP A 10 9.93 11.27 -32.77
N ILE A 11 11.24 11.17 -32.64
CA ILE A 11 11.93 9.85 -32.59
C ILE A 11 11.62 9.16 -31.28
N VAL A 12 11.62 9.92 -30.17
CA VAL A 12 11.30 9.41 -28.83
C VAL A 12 9.83 8.97 -28.78
N LYS A 13 8.88 9.75 -29.30
CA LYS A 13 7.46 9.38 -29.39
C LYS A 13 7.25 8.07 -30.16
N LYS A 14 7.85 7.94 -31.35
CA LYS A 14 7.77 6.71 -32.15
C LYS A 14 8.36 5.50 -31.45
N HIS A 15 9.43 5.71 -30.68
CA HIS A 15 10.05 4.62 -29.93
C HIS A 15 9.18 4.21 -28.72
N CYS A 16 8.61 5.16 -28.01
CA CYS A 16 7.65 4.92 -26.93
C CYS A 16 6.40 4.17 -27.42
N GLU A 17 5.88 4.49 -28.60
CA GLU A 17 4.74 3.75 -29.19
C GLU A 17 5.08 2.30 -29.49
N LYS A 18 6.30 2.03 -30.00
CA LYS A 18 6.78 0.65 -30.21
C LYS A 18 6.88 -0.12 -28.90
N LEU A 19 7.44 0.50 -27.85
CA LEU A 19 7.56 -0.11 -26.53
C LEU A 19 6.17 -0.36 -25.88
N ARG A 20 5.20 0.54 -26.05
CA ARG A 20 3.81 0.34 -25.58
C ARG A 20 3.15 -0.86 -26.26
N LYS A 21 3.37 -1.03 -27.59
CA LYS A 21 2.87 -2.21 -28.31
C LYS A 21 3.52 -3.50 -27.79
N GLN A 22 4.81 -3.47 -27.50
CA GLN A 22 5.52 -4.63 -26.91
C GLN A 22 5.00 -4.95 -25.50
N THR A 23 4.73 -3.94 -24.66
CA THR A 23 4.19 -4.12 -23.31
C THR A 23 2.84 -4.85 -23.33
N ASN A 24 2.01 -4.61 -24.36
CA ASN A 24 0.71 -5.28 -24.51
C ASN A 24 0.82 -6.74 -25.02
N LEU A 25 1.97 -7.14 -25.54
CA LEU A 25 2.23 -8.49 -26.06
C LEU A 25 2.96 -9.38 -25.03
N VAL A 26 3.42 -8.82 -23.94
CA VAL A 26 4.18 -9.52 -22.91
C VAL A 26 3.24 -9.86 -21.74
N ASP A 27 3.13 -11.15 -21.44
CA ASP A 27 2.30 -11.65 -20.34
C ASP A 27 3.05 -11.71 -19.00
N GLU A 28 4.39 -11.69 -19.03
CA GLU A 28 5.21 -11.78 -17.83
C GLU A 28 5.26 -10.44 -17.07
N PRO A 29 4.82 -10.40 -15.78
CA PRO A 29 4.71 -9.15 -15.02
C PRO A 29 6.02 -8.39 -14.88
N PHE A 30 7.14 -9.08 -14.68
CA PHE A 30 8.46 -8.48 -14.53
C PHE A 30 8.95 -7.78 -15.80
N GLN A 31 8.79 -8.42 -16.96
CA GLN A 31 9.16 -7.82 -18.24
C GLN A 31 8.27 -6.63 -18.59
N LYS A 32 6.98 -6.71 -18.22
CA LYS A 32 6.04 -5.62 -18.39
C LYS A 32 6.44 -4.39 -17.59
N GLU A 33 6.84 -4.57 -16.33
CA GLU A 33 7.34 -3.51 -15.47
C GLU A 33 8.62 -2.87 -16.02
N GLN A 34 9.57 -3.67 -16.50
CA GLN A 34 10.80 -3.15 -17.13
C GLN A 34 10.51 -2.31 -18.38
N LEU A 35 9.56 -2.73 -19.22
CA LEU A 35 9.15 -1.97 -20.41
C LEU A 35 8.44 -0.66 -20.02
N GLN A 36 7.60 -0.68 -18.99
CA GLN A 36 6.95 0.53 -18.47
C GLN A 36 7.96 1.53 -17.90
N ASP A 37 8.92 1.07 -17.12
CA ASP A 37 10.02 1.90 -16.60
C ASP A 37 10.84 2.54 -17.74
N ARG A 38 11.09 1.77 -18.81
CA ARG A 38 11.79 2.27 -19.98
C ARG A 38 11.00 3.35 -20.73
N ILE A 39 9.69 3.15 -20.88
CA ILE A 39 8.78 4.14 -21.47
C ILE A 39 8.76 5.41 -20.61
N ALA A 40 8.66 5.29 -19.30
CA ALA A 40 8.65 6.42 -18.37
C ALA A 40 9.94 7.24 -18.47
N LYS A 41 11.10 6.59 -18.51
CA LYS A 41 12.40 7.26 -18.67
C LYS A 41 12.55 7.97 -20.02
N LEU A 42 11.92 7.48 -21.07
CA LEU A 42 11.97 8.07 -22.40
C LEU A 42 10.96 9.20 -22.59
N SER A 43 9.76 9.09 -21.99
CA SER A 43 8.65 10.02 -22.23
C SER A 43 8.50 11.12 -21.19
N GLY A 44 8.97 10.89 -19.96
CA GLY A 44 8.70 11.77 -18.82
C GLY A 44 9.91 12.55 -18.29
N GLY A 45 11.10 12.35 -18.84
CA GLY A 45 12.32 12.91 -18.26
C GLY A 45 12.76 12.18 -16.97
N VAL A 46 13.85 12.66 -16.37
CA VAL A 46 14.40 12.12 -15.13
C VAL A 46 14.22 13.15 -14.02
N ALA A 47 13.43 12.81 -13.00
CA ALA A 47 13.36 13.60 -11.78
C ALA A 47 14.51 13.17 -10.85
N VAL A 48 15.28 14.13 -10.36
CA VAL A 48 16.40 13.90 -9.43
C VAL A 48 16.04 14.49 -8.07
N ILE A 49 15.87 13.64 -7.07
CA ILE A 49 15.66 14.05 -5.67
C ILE A 49 17.03 14.01 -4.97
N LYS A 50 17.53 15.18 -4.59
CA LYS A 50 18.80 15.28 -3.84
C LYS A 50 18.52 15.20 -2.35
N VAL A 51 19.17 14.25 -1.68
CA VAL A 51 19.05 14.02 -0.23
C VAL A 51 20.36 14.37 0.45
N GLY A 52 20.28 15.12 1.54
CA GLY A 52 21.42 15.44 2.38
C GLY A 52 21.08 15.32 3.87
N ALA A 53 22.10 15.05 4.68
CA ALA A 53 22.02 15.01 6.14
C ALA A 53 23.38 15.36 6.75
N VAL A 54 23.41 15.58 8.06
CA VAL A 54 24.64 15.90 8.79
C VAL A 54 25.53 14.65 8.93
N THR A 55 24.93 13.47 9.04
CA THR A 55 25.67 12.20 9.16
C THR A 55 25.31 11.23 8.03
N GLU A 56 26.22 10.31 7.73
CA GLU A 56 25.99 9.27 6.71
C GLU A 56 24.82 8.36 7.07
N THR A 57 24.68 8.02 8.35
CA THR A 57 23.59 7.17 8.84
C THR A 57 22.22 7.86 8.64
N GLU A 58 22.12 9.15 8.99
CA GLU A 58 20.91 9.94 8.78
C GLU A 58 20.58 10.09 7.29
N MET A 59 21.59 10.26 6.46
CA MET A 59 21.40 10.34 5.01
C MET A 59 20.87 9.04 4.43
N LYS A 60 21.38 7.90 4.88
CA LYS A 60 20.88 6.56 4.49
C LYS A 60 19.42 6.36 4.93
N ASP A 61 19.08 6.73 6.16
CA ASP A 61 17.71 6.65 6.68
C ASP A 61 16.73 7.51 5.84
N LYS A 62 17.09 8.78 5.59
CA LYS A 62 16.29 9.65 4.72
C LYS A 62 16.13 9.11 3.31
N LYS A 63 17.19 8.52 2.74
CA LYS A 63 17.12 7.90 1.41
C LYS A 63 16.15 6.74 1.39
N LEU A 64 16.22 5.82 2.36
CA LEU A 64 15.31 4.67 2.47
C LEU A 64 13.85 5.12 2.63
N ARG A 65 13.59 6.14 3.46
CA ARG A 65 12.23 6.70 3.62
C ARG A 65 11.68 7.29 2.33
N LEU A 66 12.53 7.95 1.53
CA LEU A 66 12.13 8.47 0.24
C LEU A 66 11.86 7.38 -0.79
N GLU A 67 12.69 6.35 -0.82
CA GLU A 67 12.47 5.17 -1.69
C GLU A 67 11.16 4.47 -1.34
N ASP A 68 10.86 4.32 -0.05
CA ASP A 68 9.61 3.76 0.45
C ASP A 68 8.40 4.62 0.05
N ALA A 69 8.47 5.93 0.25
CA ALA A 69 7.43 6.87 -0.16
C ALA A 69 7.15 6.83 -1.67
N ILE A 70 8.20 6.72 -2.51
CA ILE A 70 8.06 6.61 -3.96
C ILE A 70 7.36 5.29 -4.33
N ASN A 71 7.75 4.18 -3.72
CA ASN A 71 7.14 2.87 -3.96
C ASN A 71 5.68 2.83 -3.51
N ALA A 72 5.36 3.40 -2.35
CA ALA A 72 4.00 3.56 -1.86
C ALA A 72 3.15 4.40 -2.83
N THR A 73 3.68 5.53 -3.31
CA THR A 73 2.99 6.38 -4.28
C THR A 73 2.71 5.65 -5.59
N ARG A 74 3.68 4.90 -6.13
CA ARG A 74 3.47 4.08 -7.34
C ARG A 74 2.38 3.04 -7.13
N SER A 75 2.41 2.34 -6.00
CA SER A 75 1.38 1.36 -5.64
C SER A 75 -0.01 1.98 -5.51
N ALA A 76 -0.09 3.20 -4.97
CA ALA A 76 -1.34 3.96 -4.86
C ALA A 76 -1.89 4.39 -6.22
N VAL A 77 -1.02 4.75 -7.16
CA VAL A 77 -1.44 5.08 -8.55
C VAL A 77 -1.99 3.85 -9.27
N GLU A 78 -1.46 2.66 -8.99
CA GLU A 78 -1.88 1.43 -9.67
C GLU A 78 -3.24 0.89 -9.19
N GLU A 79 -3.49 0.83 -7.88
CA GLU A 79 -4.69 0.20 -7.29
C GLU A 79 -5.51 1.15 -6.39
N GLY A 80 -5.13 2.42 -6.29
CA GLY A 80 -5.81 3.38 -5.44
C GLY A 80 -5.36 3.34 -3.98
N ILE A 81 -6.10 4.07 -3.15
CA ILE A 81 -5.84 4.24 -1.72
C ILE A 81 -7.04 3.79 -0.88
N VAL A 82 -6.75 3.40 0.35
CA VAL A 82 -7.74 3.02 1.37
C VAL A 82 -7.44 3.72 2.69
N PRO A 83 -8.40 3.81 3.63
CA PRO A 83 -8.13 4.30 4.98
C PRO A 83 -6.97 3.54 5.63
N GLY A 84 -5.97 4.28 6.11
CA GLY A 84 -4.76 3.73 6.70
C GLY A 84 -4.90 3.42 8.19
N GLY A 85 -3.76 3.28 8.87
CA GLY A 85 -3.73 3.03 10.30
C GLY A 85 -4.34 1.71 10.76
N GLY A 86 -4.57 0.78 9.84
CA GLY A 86 -5.25 -0.49 10.11
C GLY A 86 -6.78 -0.41 10.09
N THR A 87 -7.38 0.76 9.82
CA THR A 87 -8.83 0.99 9.78
C THR A 87 -9.51 0.08 8.76
N THR A 88 -8.99 0.03 7.53
CA THR A 88 -9.52 -0.84 6.47
C THR A 88 -9.59 -2.30 6.90
N PHE A 89 -8.57 -2.81 7.56
CA PHE A 89 -8.55 -4.20 8.02
C PHE A 89 -9.61 -4.48 9.11
N VAL A 90 -9.91 -3.52 9.96
CA VAL A 90 -10.95 -3.64 10.98
C VAL A 90 -12.33 -3.79 10.34
N HIS A 91 -12.66 -2.97 9.34
CA HIS A 91 -13.93 -3.08 8.62
C HIS A 91 -14.01 -4.36 7.76
N LEU A 92 -12.89 -4.78 7.16
CA LEU A 92 -12.81 -6.07 6.45
C LEU A 92 -13.03 -7.25 7.41
N ALA A 93 -12.57 -7.16 8.67
CA ALA A 93 -12.76 -8.20 9.66
C ALA A 93 -14.26 -8.46 9.93
N GLU A 94 -15.07 -7.42 10.06
CA GLU A 94 -16.52 -7.57 10.25
C GLU A 94 -17.21 -8.15 9.00
N SER A 95 -16.84 -7.68 7.81
CA SER A 95 -17.36 -8.21 6.54
C SER A 95 -17.01 -9.69 6.37
N LEU A 96 -15.75 -10.06 6.64
CA LEU A 96 -15.29 -11.45 6.59
C LEU A 96 -16.00 -12.33 7.60
N LYS A 97 -16.20 -11.85 8.84
CA LYS A 97 -16.90 -12.57 9.89
C LYS A 97 -18.36 -12.86 9.52
N HIS A 98 -19.05 -11.88 8.94
CA HIS A 98 -20.42 -12.05 8.48
C HIS A 98 -20.48 -13.07 7.33
N TRP A 99 -19.64 -12.92 6.32
CA TRP A 99 -19.55 -13.84 5.20
C TRP A 99 -19.22 -15.28 5.64
N ALA A 100 -18.23 -15.44 6.53
CA ALA A 100 -17.80 -16.75 7.00
C ALA A 100 -18.93 -17.51 7.73
N LYS A 101 -19.69 -16.83 8.59
CA LYS A 101 -20.83 -17.43 9.30
C LYS A 101 -21.95 -17.91 8.37
N LEU A 102 -22.11 -17.30 7.20
CA LEU A 102 -23.12 -17.68 6.23
C LEU A 102 -22.67 -18.81 5.30
N ASN A 103 -21.38 -18.90 5.01
CA ASN A 103 -20.86 -19.75 3.93
C ASN A 103 -19.99 -20.91 4.41
N LEU A 104 -19.41 -20.84 5.59
CA LEU A 104 -18.46 -21.82 6.11
C LEU A 104 -19.03 -22.57 7.32
N LYS A 105 -18.55 -23.81 7.52
CA LYS A 105 -18.96 -24.67 8.63
C LYS A 105 -17.75 -25.32 9.29
N GLU A 106 -17.94 -25.77 10.54
CA GLU A 106 -16.95 -26.55 11.29
C GLU A 106 -15.54 -25.93 11.25
N ASP A 107 -14.54 -26.70 10.85
CA ASP A 107 -13.13 -26.30 10.86
C ASP A 107 -12.83 -25.12 9.94
N GLU A 108 -13.51 -25.02 8.79
CA GLU A 108 -13.38 -23.90 7.88
C GLU A 108 -13.83 -22.58 8.52
N LEU A 109 -14.94 -22.62 9.27
CA LEU A 109 -15.41 -21.45 10.03
C LEU A 109 -14.42 -21.06 11.12
N VAL A 110 -13.83 -22.02 11.82
CA VAL A 110 -12.81 -21.76 12.82
C VAL A 110 -11.58 -21.08 12.19
N GLY A 111 -11.10 -21.58 11.06
CA GLY A 111 -10.01 -20.97 10.30
C GLY A 111 -10.30 -19.52 9.90
N ALA A 112 -11.50 -19.25 9.38
CA ALA A 112 -11.93 -17.91 9.03
C ALA A 112 -12.00 -16.97 10.25
N LEU A 113 -12.47 -17.45 11.40
CA LEU A 113 -12.50 -16.66 12.65
C LEU A 113 -11.10 -16.35 13.19
N ILE A 114 -10.12 -17.22 12.98
CA ILE A 114 -8.72 -16.93 13.28
C ILE A 114 -8.23 -15.75 12.42
N MET A 115 -8.52 -15.77 11.11
CA MET A 115 -8.21 -14.68 10.21
C MET A 115 -8.88 -13.37 10.63
N VAL A 116 -10.16 -13.38 10.95
CA VAL A 116 -10.91 -12.20 11.46
C VAL A 116 -10.18 -11.56 12.64
N LYS A 117 -9.68 -12.36 13.56
CA LYS A 117 -8.91 -11.88 14.70
C LYS A 117 -7.53 -11.33 14.29
N ALA A 118 -6.84 -12.03 13.41
CA ALA A 118 -5.49 -11.69 12.97
C ALA A 118 -5.42 -10.35 12.23
N ILE A 119 -6.37 -10.08 11.32
CA ILE A 119 -6.36 -8.84 10.52
C ILE A 119 -6.66 -7.58 11.32
N THR A 120 -7.15 -7.68 12.57
CA THR A 120 -7.27 -6.51 13.48
C THR A 120 -5.95 -6.16 14.18
N ALA A 121 -4.92 -6.99 14.06
CA ALA A 121 -3.65 -6.80 14.77
C ALA A 121 -2.91 -5.48 14.41
N PRO A 122 -2.92 -4.97 13.18
CA PRO A 122 -2.26 -3.71 12.86
C PRO A 122 -2.78 -2.53 13.68
N LEU A 123 -4.10 -2.29 13.70
CA LEU A 123 -4.69 -1.23 14.52
C LEU A 123 -4.40 -1.44 16.00
N ARG A 124 -4.57 -2.66 16.51
CA ARG A 124 -4.27 -2.98 17.92
C ARG A 124 -2.84 -2.64 18.29
N ARG A 125 -1.87 -2.95 17.41
CA ARG A 125 -0.45 -2.67 17.64
C ARG A 125 -0.18 -1.17 17.68
N ILE A 126 -0.72 -0.41 16.74
CA ILE A 126 -0.59 1.06 16.68
C ILE A 126 -1.12 1.69 17.99
N VAL A 127 -2.33 1.33 18.38
CA VAL A 127 -2.98 1.88 19.59
C VAL A 127 -2.20 1.50 20.86
N THR A 128 -1.75 0.23 20.96
CA THR A 128 -0.96 -0.24 22.12
C THR A 128 0.40 0.47 22.19
N ASN A 129 1.06 0.70 21.06
CA ASN A 129 2.31 1.46 21.00
C ASN A 129 2.12 2.92 21.44
N GLY A 130 0.95 3.50 21.19
CA GLY A 130 0.52 4.81 21.71
C GLY A 130 0.11 4.81 23.19
N GLY A 131 0.20 3.66 23.88
CA GLY A 131 -0.12 3.56 25.32
C GLY A 131 -1.62 3.49 25.62
N LYS A 132 -2.48 3.30 24.63
CA LYS A 132 -3.94 3.26 24.81
C LYS A 132 -4.49 1.83 24.80
N ASN A 133 -5.73 1.69 25.28
CA ASN A 133 -6.43 0.41 25.26
C ASN A 133 -6.94 0.07 23.86
N SER A 134 -6.28 -0.86 23.20
CA SER A 134 -6.62 -1.25 21.82
C SER A 134 -7.99 -1.90 21.68
N ALA A 135 -8.57 -2.48 22.73
CA ALA A 135 -9.88 -3.09 22.65
C ALA A 135 -10.99 -2.03 22.52
N ILE A 136 -10.88 -0.94 23.29
CA ILE A 136 -11.85 0.18 23.23
C ILE A 136 -11.82 0.88 21.89
N VAL A 137 -10.60 1.17 21.40
CA VAL A 137 -10.43 1.83 20.09
C VAL A 137 -10.94 0.94 18.95
N LEU A 138 -10.64 -0.36 19.00
CA LEU A 138 -11.11 -1.31 18.00
C LEU A 138 -12.64 -1.37 17.93
N GLU A 139 -13.29 -1.50 19.09
CA GLU A 139 -14.76 -1.55 19.18
C GLU A 139 -15.40 -0.29 18.60
N ARG A 140 -14.83 0.88 18.90
CA ARG A 140 -15.33 2.15 18.37
C ARG A 140 -15.17 2.24 16.85
N VAL A 141 -14.01 1.90 16.31
CA VAL A 141 -13.78 1.91 14.85
C VAL A 141 -14.72 0.94 14.13
N GLN A 142 -15.03 -0.21 14.72
CA GLN A 142 -15.98 -1.16 14.14
C GLN A 142 -17.42 -0.62 14.02
N GLN A 143 -17.81 0.33 14.88
CA GLN A 143 -19.15 0.93 14.90
C GLN A 143 -19.27 2.15 13.98
N GLU A 144 -18.14 2.71 13.56
CA GLU A 144 -18.09 3.90 12.71
C GLU A 144 -18.16 3.56 11.21
N SER A 145 -18.26 4.58 10.37
CA SER A 145 -18.22 4.40 8.91
C SER A 145 -16.83 3.98 8.42
N PHE A 146 -16.76 3.41 7.21
CA PHE A 146 -15.54 2.85 6.63
C PHE A 146 -14.35 3.82 6.61
N SER A 147 -14.57 5.12 6.42
CA SER A 147 -13.52 6.12 6.37
C SER A 147 -13.06 6.60 7.75
N ILE A 148 -13.85 6.36 8.82
CA ILE A 148 -13.51 6.83 10.16
C ILE A 148 -12.58 5.83 10.85
N GLY A 149 -11.43 6.33 11.28
CA GLY A 149 -10.42 5.57 11.99
C GLY A 149 -9.86 6.32 13.20
N TYR A 150 -8.78 5.80 13.75
CA TYR A 150 -8.10 6.35 14.91
C TYR A 150 -6.74 6.94 14.53
N ASP A 151 -6.56 8.23 14.81
CA ASP A 151 -5.26 8.90 14.71
C ASP A 151 -4.49 8.76 16.03
N ALA A 152 -3.42 8.01 16.00
CA ALA A 152 -2.58 7.77 17.18
C ALA A 152 -1.74 8.99 17.58
N TYR A 153 -1.59 9.99 16.71
CA TYR A 153 -0.84 11.20 17.00
C TYR A 153 -1.69 12.22 17.79
N THR A 154 -2.92 12.46 17.34
CA THR A 154 -3.87 13.36 18.04
C THR A 154 -4.67 12.64 19.11
N GLU A 155 -4.62 11.31 19.14
CA GLU A 155 -5.39 10.44 20.03
C GLU A 155 -6.92 10.57 19.86
N ASP A 156 -7.36 10.91 18.65
CA ASP A 156 -8.78 11.15 18.34
C ASP A 156 -9.23 10.34 17.12
N PHE A 157 -10.53 10.38 16.85
CA PHE A 157 -11.17 9.69 15.72
C PHE A 157 -11.55 10.71 14.65
N GLY A 158 -11.32 10.35 13.39
CA GLY A 158 -11.63 11.23 12.27
C GLY A 158 -11.65 10.51 10.93
N ASP A 159 -12.04 11.24 9.88
CA ASP A 159 -11.95 10.72 8.53
C ASP A 159 -10.49 10.57 8.12
N MET A 160 -10.08 9.34 7.81
CA MET A 160 -8.69 9.00 7.52
C MET A 160 -8.21 9.64 6.22
N TYR A 161 -9.10 9.91 5.27
CA TYR A 161 -8.75 10.62 4.04
C TYR A 161 -8.48 12.10 4.29
N ASP A 162 -9.32 12.75 5.12
CA ASP A 162 -9.15 14.17 5.48
C ASP A 162 -7.88 14.37 6.34
N LEU A 163 -7.59 13.42 7.22
CA LEU A 163 -6.38 13.40 8.05
C LEU A 163 -5.10 13.04 7.26
N GLY A 164 -5.23 12.56 6.00
CA GLY A 164 -4.11 12.11 5.20
C GLY A 164 -3.48 10.79 5.68
N ILE A 165 -4.19 10.02 6.52
CA ILE A 165 -3.76 8.70 7.01
C ILE A 165 -4.30 7.65 6.05
N ILE A 166 -3.55 7.41 4.99
CA ILE A 166 -3.95 6.55 3.87
C ILE A 166 -2.91 5.48 3.59
N ASP A 167 -3.37 4.32 3.14
CA ASP A 167 -2.52 3.22 2.71
C ASP A 167 -2.77 2.90 1.23
N PRO A 168 -1.75 2.50 0.44
CA PRO A 168 -1.96 1.96 -0.90
C PRO A 168 -2.72 0.63 -0.83
N ALA A 169 -3.81 0.50 -1.59
CA ALA A 169 -4.62 -0.72 -1.60
C ALA A 169 -3.81 -1.95 -2.02
N LYS A 170 -2.91 -1.80 -3.00
CA LYS A 170 -2.01 -2.86 -3.48
C LYS A 170 -1.12 -3.41 -2.35
N VAL A 171 -0.56 -2.54 -1.52
CA VAL A 171 0.32 -2.94 -0.41
C VAL A 171 -0.46 -3.74 0.63
N SER A 172 -1.61 -3.22 1.07
CA SER A 172 -2.48 -3.87 2.05
C SER A 172 -2.98 -5.24 1.57
N ARG A 173 -3.41 -5.32 0.30
CA ARG A 173 -3.84 -6.57 -0.33
C ARG A 173 -2.70 -7.60 -0.43
N SER A 174 -1.52 -7.18 -0.92
CA SER A 174 -0.37 -8.06 -1.09
C SER A 174 0.16 -8.57 0.25
N ALA A 175 0.18 -7.72 1.28
CA ALA A 175 0.59 -8.11 2.62
C ALA A 175 -0.32 -9.22 3.19
N LEU A 176 -1.65 -9.06 3.05
CA LEU A 176 -2.61 -10.05 3.49
C LEU A 176 -2.49 -11.35 2.71
N GLN A 177 -2.36 -11.28 1.38
CA GLN A 177 -2.21 -12.45 0.51
C GLN A 177 -0.95 -13.25 0.83
N ASN A 178 0.19 -12.57 0.99
CA ASN A 178 1.45 -13.22 1.32
C ASN A 178 1.42 -13.84 2.73
N ALA A 179 0.89 -13.11 3.71
CA ALA A 179 0.77 -13.62 5.08
C ALA A 179 -0.11 -14.89 5.13
N THR A 180 -1.23 -14.89 4.43
CA THR A 180 -2.15 -16.04 4.37
C THR A 180 -1.49 -17.23 3.66
N SER A 181 -0.76 -17.00 2.56
CA SER A 181 -0.06 -18.05 1.83
C SER A 181 1.04 -18.74 2.63
N ILE A 182 1.69 -18.02 3.56
CA ILE A 182 2.75 -18.60 4.40
C ILE A 182 2.17 -19.28 5.64
N ALA A 183 1.05 -18.76 6.16
CA ALA A 183 0.43 -19.29 7.37
C ALA A 183 -0.44 -20.54 7.11
N GLY A 184 -0.94 -20.74 5.89
CA GLY A 184 -1.69 -21.93 5.47
C GLY A 184 -0.79 -23.02 4.95
#